data_1fc3761576582ca3b12c948c0337d664
#
_entry.id   1fc3761576582ca3b12c948c0337d664
#
_cell.length_a   1.000
_cell.length_b   1.000
_cell.length_c   1.000
_cell.angle_alpha   90.00
_cell.angle_beta   90.00
_cell.angle_gamma   90.00
#
_symmetry.space_group_name_H-M   'P 1'
#
loop_
_entity.id
_entity.type
_entity.pdbx_description
1 polymer ?
#
loop_
_entity_poly.entity_id
_entity_poly.type
_entity_poly.pdbx_seq_one_letter_code
_entity_poly.pdbx_strand_id
1 'polypeptide(L)'
;MRIGVTGAKGFIGAHLLSTIKDQGTVVTLPRRKGFPGKQELKRFVTNTDLIFHFGGVNRDTDEEILRGNIISTSRLVESILSYGKSSARLVFASSAQVYSWTNYIRPIRETLKANPETVYGVSKQSAENLIKNSGIPFVILRMSNVYGPGCRPNYNSVIPTLCYRAIKGLPLVVNGDGQQCRDFVYIEDIVQAFMIAGFKSVIGTREIFNVSSGRMVSLKQIVKQIGKLYKNTKVEFLENEQNSEISYCCDFSRFSKKYGWRPRV
;
A
#
# COMPACT_ATOMS: atom_id res chain seq x y z
N MET A 1 2.81 -2.79 25.23
CA MET A 1 1.92 -2.24 24.19
C MET A 1 1.22 -3.39 23.45
N ARG A 2 -0.07 -3.28 23.17
CA ARG A 2 -0.83 -4.25 22.37
C ARG A 2 -1.01 -3.72 20.94
N ILE A 3 -0.54 -4.47 19.94
CA ILE A 3 -0.49 -4.07 18.55
C ILE A 3 -1.45 -4.93 17.75
N GLY A 4 -2.43 -4.32 17.07
CA GLY A 4 -3.35 -4.98 16.17
C GLY A 4 -2.87 -4.90 14.73
N VAL A 5 -2.94 -6.00 13.98
CA VAL A 5 -2.61 -6.02 12.55
C VAL A 5 -3.75 -6.67 11.77
N THR A 6 -4.43 -5.91 10.94
CA THR A 6 -5.35 -6.46 9.94
C THR A 6 -4.60 -6.75 8.64
N GLY A 7 -5.05 -7.72 7.85
CA GLY A 7 -4.33 -8.10 6.63
C GLY A 7 -2.94 -8.72 6.89
N ALA A 8 -2.74 -9.29 8.07
CA ALA A 8 -1.49 -9.88 8.56
C ALA A 8 -0.87 -10.95 7.63
N LYS A 9 -1.71 -11.68 6.88
CA LYS A 9 -1.26 -12.69 5.89
C LYS A 9 -1.10 -12.12 4.47
N GLY A 10 -1.31 -10.82 4.29
CA GLY A 10 -1.05 -10.12 3.03
C GLY A 10 0.44 -9.82 2.85
N PHE A 11 0.82 -9.32 1.67
CA PHE A 11 2.21 -9.03 1.32
C PHE A 11 2.89 -8.11 2.35
N ILE A 12 2.37 -6.91 2.56
CA ILE A 12 2.97 -5.93 3.50
C ILE A 12 2.79 -6.38 4.96
N GLY A 13 1.60 -6.90 5.31
CA GLY A 13 1.31 -7.33 6.68
C GLY A 13 2.22 -8.46 7.18
N ALA A 14 2.56 -9.42 6.32
CA ALA A 14 3.47 -10.51 6.67
C ALA A 14 4.90 -10.02 6.95
N HIS A 15 5.40 -9.09 6.14
CA HIS A 15 6.71 -8.45 6.36
C HIS A 15 6.72 -7.61 7.63
N LEU A 16 5.65 -6.85 7.90
CA LEU A 16 5.56 -6.09 9.16
C LEU A 16 5.56 -7.04 10.37
N LEU A 17 4.78 -8.13 10.32
CA LEU A 17 4.73 -9.08 11.44
C LEU A 17 6.09 -9.66 11.81
N SER A 18 6.93 -9.97 10.82
CA SER A 18 8.29 -10.47 11.08
C SER A 18 9.17 -9.44 11.81
N THR A 19 8.89 -8.16 11.63
CA THR A 19 9.67 -7.05 12.18
C THR A 19 9.19 -6.61 13.58
N ILE A 20 7.89 -6.75 13.88
CA ILE A 20 7.32 -6.24 15.15
C ILE A 20 7.25 -7.26 16.28
N LYS A 21 7.81 -8.44 16.12
CA LYS A 21 7.71 -9.56 17.10
C LYS A 21 8.07 -9.15 18.52
N ASP A 22 9.10 -8.34 18.66
CA ASP A 22 9.66 -7.94 19.94
C ASP A 22 9.15 -6.56 20.44
N GLN A 23 8.18 -5.96 19.74
CA GLN A 23 7.66 -4.62 20.06
C GLN A 23 6.46 -4.64 21.04
N GLY A 24 5.93 -5.81 21.36
CA GLY A 24 4.80 -5.96 22.27
C GLY A 24 3.90 -7.16 21.92
N THR A 25 2.72 -7.22 22.53
CA THR A 25 1.74 -8.27 22.24
C THR A 25 1.06 -7.99 20.92
N VAL A 26 1.29 -8.84 19.92
CA VAL A 26 0.68 -8.71 18.60
C VAL A 26 -0.60 -9.54 18.48
N VAL A 27 -1.68 -8.91 18.02
CA VAL A 27 -2.96 -9.57 17.73
C VAL A 27 -3.32 -9.37 16.26
N THR A 28 -3.85 -10.40 15.63
CA THR A 28 -4.22 -10.37 14.21
C THR A 28 -5.66 -10.82 14.01
N LEU A 29 -6.28 -10.37 12.92
CA LEU A 29 -7.54 -10.92 12.46
C LEU A 29 -7.26 -12.09 11.51
N PRO A 30 -7.97 -13.22 11.64
CA PRO A 30 -7.80 -14.37 10.77
C PRO A 30 -8.23 -14.03 9.33
N ARG A 31 -7.52 -14.62 8.36
CA ARG A 31 -7.94 -14.53 6.95
C ARG A 31 -9.16 -15.44 6.73
N ARG A 32 -10.24 -14.87 6.23
CA ARG A 32 -11.46 -15.60 5.83
C ARG A 32 -12.10 -14.96 4.61
N LYS A 33 -13.03 -15.65 3.96
CA LYS A 33 -13.98 -15.02 3.04
C LYS A 33 -14.97 -14.19 3.87
N GLY A 34 -15.22 -12.97 3.44
CA GLY A 34 -16.09 -12.02 4.14
C GLY A 34 -15.40 -11.25 5.27
N PHE A 35 -16.20 -10.57 6.07
CA PHE A 35 -15.73 -9.65 7.12
C PHE A 35 -15.66 -10.34 8.47
N PRO A 36 -14.75 -9.85 9.36
CA PRO A 36 -14.77 -10.27 10.76
C PRO A 36 -16.12 -9.94 11.41
N GLY A 37 -16.60 -10.85 12.26
CA GLY A 37 -17.83 -10.61 13.03
C GLY A 37 -17.64 -9.53 14.10
N LYS A 38 -18.75 -8.95 14.59
CA LYS A 38 -18.76 -7.88 15.61
C LYS A 38 -17.97 -8.29 16.88
N GLN A 39 -18.17 -9.50 17.37
CA GLN A 39 -17.46 -9.99 18.57
C GLN A 39 -15.95 -10.14 18.35
N GLU A 40 -15.56 -10.54 17.16
CA GLU A 40 -14.15 -10.70 16.80
C GLU A 40 -13.45 -9.34 16.69
N LEU A 41 -14.09 -8.37 16.04
CA LEU A 41 -13.60 -7.00 15.98
C LEU A 41 -13.53 -6.38 17.39
N LYS A 42 -14.55 -6.61 18.24
CA LYS A 42 -14.51 -6.18 19.64
C LYS A 42 -13.27 -6.71 20.36
N ARG A 43 -13.02 -8.03 20.30
CA ARG A 43 -11.83 -8.65 20.93
C ARG A 43 -10.51 -8.10 20.36
N PHE A 44 -10.50 -7.82 19.06
CA PHE A 44 -9.32 -7.28 18.37
C PHE A 44 -8.99 -5.87 18.83
N VAL A 45 -9.97 -4.96 18.92
CA VAL A 45 -9.73 -3.55 19.26
C VAL A 45 -9.64 -3.29 20.76
N THR A 46 -10.30 -4.11 21.59
CA THR A 46 -10.26 -3.95 23.06
C THR A 46 -8.82 -4.04 23.58
N ASN A 47 -8.41 -3.04 24.34
CA ASN A 47 -7.05 -2.90 24.88
C ASN A 47 -5.92 -2.78 23.82
N THR A 48 -6.24 -2.58 22.55
CA THR A 48 -5.24 -2.34 21.50
C THR A 48 -4.80 -0.88 21.51
N ASP A 49 -3.48 -0.65 21.52
CA ASP A 49 -2.89 0.68 21.58
C ASP A 49 -2.55 1.24 20.20
N LEU A 50 -2.19 0.35 19.27
CA LEU A 50 -1.76 0.67 17.91
C LEU A 50 -2.34 -0.36 16.93
N ILE A 51 -2.98 0.11 15.87
CA ILE A 51 -3.54 -0.75 14.83
C ILE A 51 -2.89 -0.42 13.49
N PHE A 52 -2.27 -1.42 12.85
CA PHE A 52 -1.87 -1.38 11.46
C PHE A 52 -2.95 -1.98 10.59
N HIS A 53 -3.53 -1.18 9.71
CA HIS A 53 -4.63 -1.60 8.85
C HIS A 53 -4.16 -1.81 7.41
N PHE A 54 -3.82 -3.08 7.08
CA PHE A 54 -3.49 -3.54 5.73
C PHE A 54 -4.62 -4.34 5.09
N GLY A 55 -5.66 -4.64 5.85
CA GLY A 55 -6.82 -5.38 5.35
C GLY A 55 -7.46 -4.65 4.18
N GLY A 56 -7.63 -5.35 3.07
CA GLY A 56 -8.23 -4.81 1.86
C GLY A 56 -8.03 -5.71 0.65
N VAL A 57 -8.70 -5.37 -0.45
CA VAL A 57 -8.66 -6.07 -1.73
C VAL A 57 -8.06 -5.16 -2.79
N ASN A 58 -7.02 -5.63 -3.48
CA ASN A 58 -6.34 -4.86 -4.52
C ASN A 58 -6.85 -5.18 -5.94
N ARG A 59 -7.14 -6.46 -6.21
CA ARG A 59 -7.63 -6.94 -7.50
C ARG A 59 -8.66 -8.03 -7.27
N ASP A 60 -9.87 -7.77 -7.73
CA ASP A 60 -11.02 -8.65 -7.73
C ASP A 60 -12.11 -7.96 -8.57
N THR A 61 -13.36 -8.40 -8.50
CA THR A 61 -14.49 -7.64 -9.05
C THR A 61 -14.59 -6.29 -8.35
N ASP A 62 -15.16 -5.30 -9.04
CA ASP A 62 -15.34 -3.96 -8.50
C ASP A 62 -16.11 -3.98 -7.16
N GLU A 63 -17.14 -4.83 -7.08
CA GLU A 63 -17.92 -5.03 -5.85
C GLU A 63 -17.03 -5.51 -4.70
N GLU A 64 -16.22 -6.53 -4.90
CA GLU A 64 -15.33 -7.08 -3.87
C GLU A 64 -14.24 -6.08 -3.46
N ILE A 65 -13.74 -5.27 -4.40
CA ILE A 65 -12.80 -4.17 -4.11
C ILE A 65 -13.47 -3.14 -3.20
N LEU A 66 -14.67 -2.66 -3.56
CA LEU A 66 -15.42 -1.68 -2.76
C LEU A 66 -15.76 -2.24 -1.39
N ARG A 67 -16.35 -3.43 -1.32
CA ARG A 67 -16.68 -4.10 -0.06
C ARG A 67 -15.45 -4.34 0.79
N GLY A 68 -14.41 -4.91 0.21
CA GLY A 68 -13.17 -5.28 0.90
C GLY A 68 -12.40 -4.08 1.47
N ASN A 69 -12.50 -2.92 0.88
CA ASN A 69 -11.79 -1.73 1.33
C ASN A 69 -12.68 -0.78 2.16
N ILE A 70 -13.89 -0.47 1.69
CA ILE A 70 -14.75 0.52 2.36
C ILE A 70 -15.43 -0.10 3.59
N ILE A 71 -16.17 -1.21 3.41
CA ILE A 71 -16.95 -1.81 4.49
C ILE A 71 -16.04 -2.37 5.58
N SER A 72 -14.91 -2.99 5.21
CA SER A 72 -13.95 -3.49 6.20
C SER A 72 -13.38 -2.36 7.06
N THR A 73 -13.02 -1.24 6.46
CA THR A 73 -12.52 -0.05 7.17
C THR A 73 -13.61 0.58 8.03
N SER A 74 -14.84 0.71 7.51
CA SER A 74 -15.99 1.23 8.28
C SER A 74 -16.22 0.42 9.55
N ARG A 75 -16.30 -0.92 9.44
CA ARG A 75 -16.50 -1.81 10.59
C ARG A 75 -15.36 -1.75 11.61
N LEU A 76 -14.12 -1.62 11.13
CA LEU A 76 -12.97 -1.44 12.02
C LEU A 76 -13.05 -0.11 12.77
N VAL A 77 -13.33 0.98 12.07
CA VAL A 77 -13.50 2.33 12.65
C VAL A 77 -14.62 2.33 13.68
N GLU A 78 -15.80 1.80 13.34
CA GLU A 78 -16.92 1.67 14.27
C GLU A 78 -16.55 0.87 15.54
N SER A 79 -15.82 -0.22 15.35
CA SER A 79 -15.38 -1.05 16.48
C SER A 79 -14.35 -0.35 17.37
N ILE A 80 -13.43 0.44 16.79
CA ILE A 80 -12.47 1.24 17.58
C ILE A 80 -13.23 2.28 18.41
N LEU A 81 -14.20 2.98 17.82
CA LEU A 81 -15.00 3.99 18.52
C LEU A 81 -15.86 3.38 19.63
N SER A 82 -16.42 2.20 19.40
CA SER A 82 -17.34 1.56 20.37
C SER A 82 -16.61 0.81 21.51
N TYR A 83 -15.43 0.26 21.26
CA TYR A 83 -14.79 -0.70 22.17
C TYR A 83 -13.29 -0.49 22.34
N GLY A 84 -12.67 0.36 21.53
CA GLY A 84 -11.24 0.65 21.60
C GLY A 84 -10.89 1.65 22.71
N LYS A 85 -9.60 1.84 22.92
CA LYS A 85 -9.09 2.91 23.79
C LYS A 85 -9.21 4.25 23.06
N SER A 86 -9.53 5.32 23.77
CA SER A 86 -9.53 6.68 23.21
C SER A 86 -8.14 7.11 22.70
N SER A 87 -7.08 6.55 23.25
CA SER A 87 -5.69 6.76 22.85
C SER A 87 -5.22 5.82 21.72
N ALA A 88 -6.07 4.87 21.24
CA ALA A 88 -5.71 3.97 20.17
C ALA A 88 -5.36 4.73 18.90
N ARG A 89 -4.29 4.32 18.23
CA ARG A 89 -3.82 4.95 16.98
C ARG A 89 -3.99 4.00 15.81
N LEU A 90 -4.40 4.55 14.67
CA LEU A 90 -4.59 3.80 13.43
C LEU A 90 -3.54 4.21 12.40
N VAL A 91 -2.73 3.27 11.92
CA VAL A 91 -1.85 3.46 10.75
C VAL A 91 -2.46 2.72 9.58
N PHE A 92 -2.87 3.48 8.56
CA PHE A 92 -3.61 2.95 7.42
C PHE A 92 -2.76 2.88 6.16
N ALA A 93 -2.80 1.73 5.49
CA ALA A 93 -2.17 1.50 4.20
C ALA A 93 -3.08 2.00 3.07
N SER A 94 -2.84 3.24 2.64
CA SER A 94 -3.47 3.82 1.47
C SER A 94 -2.57 3.65 0.22
N SER A 95 -2.90 4.29 -0.87
CA SER A 95 -2.23 4.15 -2.16
C SER A 95 -2.09 5.49 -2.87
N ALA A 96 -1.03 5.65 -3.67
CA ALA A 96 -0.90 6.77 -4.60
C ALA A 96 -2.01 6.78 -5.67
N GLN A 97 -2.74 5.68 -5.87
CA GLN A 97 -3.91 5.63 -6.76
C GLN A 97 -5.11 6.47 -6.30
N VAL A 98 -5.04 7.11 -5.13
CA VAL A 98 -6.02 8.13 -4.73
C VAL A 98 -5.87 9.44 -5.50
N TYR A 99 -4.72 9.66 -6.14
CA TYR A 99 -4.50 10.79 -7.05
C TYR A 99 -5.00 10.46 -8.46
N SER A 100 -5.26 11.50 -9.27
CA SER A 100 -5.56 11.29 -10.69
C SER A 100 -4.31 10.80 -11.44
N TRP A 101 -4.52 10.09 -12.54
CA TRP A 101 -3.44 9.54 -13.35
C TRP A 101 -3.11 10.42 -14.56
N THR A 102 -3.00 11.71 -14.34
CA THR A 102 -2.48 12.63 -15.34
C THR A 102 -0.95 12.63 -15.33
N ASN A 103 -0.35 13.02 -16.45
CA ASN A 103 1.10 13.19 -16.50
C ASN A 103 1.53 14.38 -15.62
N TYR A 104 2.18 14.10 -14.51
CA TYR A 104 2.71 15.12 -13.65
C TYR A 104 4.17 15.41 -13.99
N ILE A 105 4.46 16.65 -14.33
CA ILE A 105 5.84 17.14 -14.57
C ILE A 105 6.65 17.15 -13.26
N ARG A 106 5.98 17.28 -12.11
CA ARG A 106 6.61 17.33 -10.78
C ARG A 106 6.08 16.21 -9.90
N PRO A 107 6.88 15.73 -8.91
CA PRO A 107 6.43 14.74 -7.96
C PRO A 107 5.16 15.17 -7.21
N ILE A 108 4.21 14.27 -7.07
CA ILE A 108 2.90 14.51 -6.44
C ILE A 108 3.10 14.70 -4.93
N ARG A 109 2.58 15.82 -4.41
CA ARG A 109 2.57 16.11 -2.97
C ARG A 109 1.20 15.82 -2.36
N GLU A 110 1.18 15.62 -1.04
CA GLU A 110 -0.05 15.36 -0.27
C GLU A 110 -1.07 16.51 -0.32
N THR A 111 -0.64 17.71 -0.70
CA THR A 111 -1.49 18.90 -0.92
C THR A 111 -2.35 18.79 -2.18
N LEU A 112 -1.98 17.90 -3.11
CA LEU A 112 -2.81 17.65 -4.28
C LEU A 112 -4.11 16.97 -3.84
N LYS A 113 -5.23 17.51 -4.29
CA LYS A 113 -6.56 16.94 -4.02
C LYS A 113 -6.64 15.53 -4.60
N ALA A 114 -7.09 14.59 -3.77
CA ALA A 114 -7.36 13.23 -4.24
C ALA A 114 -8.49 13.24 -5.27
N ASN A 115 -8.24 12.62 -6.41
CA ASN A 115 -9.19 12.48 -7.52
C ASN A 115 -8.95 11.14 -8.25
N PRO A 116 -9.29 9.99 -7.62
CA PRO A 116 -8.99 8.68 -8.18
C PRO A 116 -9.81 8.36 -9.43
N GLU A 117 -9.18 7.68 -10.37
CA GLU A 117 -9.78 7.25 -11.64
C GLU A 117 -10.06 5.75 -11.70
N THR A 118 -9.61 4.98 -10.70
CA THR A 118 -9.85 3.54 -10.62
C THR A 118 -10.76 3.20 -9.44
N VAL A 119 -11.52 2.11 -9.55
CA VAL A 119 -12.36 1.61 -8.45
C VAL A 119 -11.53 1.36 -7.18
N TYR A 120 -10.33 0.82 -7.33
CA TYR A 120 -9.41 0.66 -6.21
C TYR A 120 -9.00 2.01 -5.58
N GLY A 121 -8.63 2.99 -6.39
CA GLY A 121 -8.32 4.34 -5.90
C GLY A 121 -9.49 4.99 -5.18
N VAL A 122 -10.71 4.91 -5.75
CA VAL A 122 -11.96 5.37 -5.13
C VAL A 122 -12.18 4.69 -3.77
N SER A 123 -12.02 3.38 -3.71
CA SER A 123 -12.19 2.62 -2.46
C SER A 123 -11.20 3.03 -1.37
N LYS A 124 -9.94 3.31 -1.75
CA LYS A 124 -8.91 3.78 -0.81
C LYS A 124 -9.18 5.21 -0.34
N GLN A 125 -9.59 6.11 -1.23
CA GLN A 125 -9.99 7.47 -0.87
C GLN A 125 -11.20 7.46 0.09
N SER A 126 -12.21 6.63 -0.19
CA SER A 126 -13.37 6.48 0.69
C SER A 126 -12.97 5.99 2.09
N ALA A 127 -12.07 5.01 2.17
CA ALA A 127 -11.52 4.53 3.43
C ALA A 127 -10.72 5.62 4.17
N GLU A 128 -9.90 6.43 3.47
CA GLU A 128 -9.26 7.61 4.06
C GLU A 128 -10.27 8.59 4.65
N ASN A 129 -11.36 8.87 3.94
CA ASN A 129 -12.40 9.79 4.39
C ASN A 129 -13.15 9.27 5.63
N LEU A 130 -13.45 7.96 5.69
CA LEU A 130 -14.00 7.33 6.90
C LEU A 130 -13.09 7.53 8.11
N ILE A 131 -11.79 7.26 7.95
CA ILE A 131 -10.79 7.43 9.02
C ILE A 131 -10.66 8.90 9.42
N LYS A 132 -10.54 9.81 8.46
CA LYS A 132 -10.40 11.25 8.72
C LYS A 132 -11.54 11.85 9.51
N ASN A 133 -12.77 11.41 9.23
CA ASN A 133 -13.98 11.94 9.85
C ASN A 133 -14.37 11.21 11.15
N SER A 134 -13.66 10.13 11.51
CA SER A 134 -13.99 9.32 12.69
C SER A 134 -13.62 9.94 14.03
N GLY A 135 -12.71 10.90 14.07
CA GLY A 135 -12.14 11.39 15.33
C GLY A 135 -10.95 10.58 15.87
N ILE A 136 -10.72 9.37 15.39
CA ILE A 136 -9.59 8.50 15.80
C ILE A 136 -8.26 9.13 15.41
N PRO A 137 -7.21 9.12 16.25
CA PRO A 137 -5.85 9.47 15.85
C PRO A 137 -5.34 8.54 14.75
N PHE A 138 -4.78 9.10 13.67
CA PHE A 138 -4.34 8.29 12.52
C PHE A 138 -3.06 8.79 11.87
N VAL A 139 -2.37 7.88 11.21
CA VAL A 139 -1.40 8.17 10.15
C VAL A 139 -1.79 7.38 8.91
N ILE A 140 -2.03 8.07 7.81
CA ILE A 140 -2.34 7.46 6.51
C ILE A 140 -1.07 7.52 5.65
N LEU A 141 -0.64 6.35 5.15
CA LEU A 141 0.50 6.25 4.23
C LEU A 141 0.01 5.93 2.82
N ARG A 142 0.13 6.89 1.90
CA ARG A 142 -0.14 6.73 0.47
C ARG A 142 1.11 6.18 -0.20
N MET A 143 1.11 4.88 -0.45
CA MET A 143 2.26 4.18 -1.01
C MET A 143 2.23 4.23 -2.53
N SER A 144 3.41 4.36 -3.16
CA SER A 144 3.60 4.06 -4.57
C SER A 144 3.62 2.54 -4.83
N ASN A 145 4.14 2.07 -5.97
CA ASN A 145 4.09 0.65 -6.31
C ASN A 145 5.08 -0.16 -5.47
N VAL A 146 4.56 -0.91 -4.51
CA VAL A 146 5.39 -1.73 -3.62
C VAL A 146 5.82 -3.02 -4.31
N TYR A 147 7.11 -3.36 -4.21
CA TYR A 147 7.66 -4.61 -4.74
C TYR A 147 8.64 -5.25 -3.77
N GLY A 148 8.94 -6.54 -3.98
CA GLY A 148 9.90 -7.28 -3.18
C GLY A 148 9.52 -8.76 -3.01
N PRO A 149 10.29 -9.54 -2.22
CA PRO A 149 10.00 -10.94 -1.96
C PRO A 149 8.58 -11.15 -1.40
N GLY A 150 7.91 -12.22 -1.84
CA GLY A 150 6.52 -12.50 -1.44
C GLY A 150 5.44 -11.71 -2.19
N CYS A 151 5.82 -10.79 -3.07
CA CYS A 151 4.89 -10.11 -3.96
C CYS A 151 4.37 -11.10 -5.02
N ARG A 152 3.04 -11.16 -5.21
CA ARG A 152 2.44 -12.14 -6.12
C ARG A 152 2.50 -11.69 -7.57
N PRO A 153 3.01 -12.54 -8.50
CA PRO A 153 2.89 -12.31 -9.94
C PRO A 153 1.42 -12.12 -10.35
N ASN A 154 1.18 -11.32 -11.36
CA ASN A 154 -0.14 -11.01 -11.95
C ASN A 154 -1.18 -10.41 -10.97
N TYR A 155 -0.78 -10.11 -9.73
CA TYR A 155 -1.69 -9.59 -8.71
C TYR A 155 -1.25 -8.22 -8.15
N ASN A 156 -0.04 -8.07 -7.67
CA ASN A 156 0.38 -6.87 -6.96
C ASN A 156 1.01 -5.81 -7.89
N SER A 157 2.02 -6.20 -8.66
CA SER A 157 2.86 -5.26 -9.41
C SER A 157 3.40 -5.93 -10.67
N VAL A 158 3.83 -5.12 -11.63
CA VAL A 158 4.46 -5.59 -12.87
C VAL A 158 5.81 -6.27 -12.60
N ILE A 159 6.62 -5.77 -11.67
CA ILE A 159 7.95 -6.33 -11.37
C ILE A 159 7.89 -7.82 -11.02
N PRO A 160 7.10 -8.30 -10.03
CA PRO A 160 7.04 -9.72 -9.72
C PRO A 160 6.53 -10.57 -10.90
N THR A 161 5.66 -10.01 -11.74
CA THR A 161 5.17 -10.70 -12.95
C THR A 161 6.30 -10.90 -13.96
N LEU A 162 7.08 -9.86 -14.24
CA LEU A 162 8.22 -9.94 -15.15
C LEU A 162 9.32 -10.86 -14.60
N CYS A 163 9.63 -10.77 -13.30
CA CYS A 163 10.58 -11.68 -12.66
C CYS A 163 10.13 -13.15 -12.74
N TYR A 164 8.85 -13.42 -12.47
CA TYR A 164 8.29 -14.77 -12.58
C TYR A 164 8.42 -15.32 -14.01
N ARG A 165 8.08 -14.50 -15.01
CA ARG A 165 8.20 -14.89 -16.42
C ARG A 165 9.66 -15.19 -16.79
N ALA A 166 10.60 -14.34 -16.36
CA ALA A 166 12.03 -14.58 -16.58
C ALA A 166 12.52 -15.90 -15.97
N ILE A 167 12.17 -16.17 -14.70
CA ILE A 167 12.50 -17.42 -14.00
C ILE A 167 11.93 -18.65 -14.73
N LYS A 168 10.75 -18.52 -15.32
CA LYS A 168 10.11 -19.61 -16.08
C LYS A 168 10.56 -19.72 -17.53
N GLY A 169 11.49 -18.87 -17.98
CA GLY A 169 11.93 -18.84 -19.39
C GLY A 169 10.84 -18.35 -20.36
N LEU A 170 9.81 -17.66 -19.83
CA LEU A 170 8.71 -17.09 -20.62
C LEU A 170 9.08 -15.70 -21.11
N PRO A 171 8.58 -15.23 -22.25
CA PRO A 171 8.82 -13.88 -22.73
C PRO A 171 8.35 -12.82 -21.72
N LEU A 172 9.11 -11.72 -21.58
CA LEU A 172 8.68 -10.55 -20.81
C LEU A 172 7.69 -9.76 -21.66
N VAL A 173 6.44 -9.78 -21.26
CA VAL A 173 5.37 -9.07 -21.96
C VAL A 173 5.21 -7.68 -21.37
N VAL A 174 5.29 -6.66 -22.22
CA VAL A 174 5.12 -5.25 -21.87
C VAL A 174 4.02 -4.68 -22.75
N ASN A 175 2.97 -4.11 -22.15
CA ASN A 175 1.93 -3.41 -22.88
C ASN A 175 2.45 -2.03 -23.27
N GLY A 176 2.25 -1.65 -24.56
CA GLY A 176 2.80 -0.43 -25.13
C GLY A 176 4.30 -0.52 -25.39
N ASP A 177 4.95 0.61 -25.56
CA ASP A 177 6.39 0.71 -25.86
C ASP A 177 7.32 0.59 -24.65
N GLY A 178 6.76 0.50 -23.44
CA GLY A 178 7.49 0.40 -22.19
C GLY A 178 8.10 1.70 -21.68
N GLN A 179 7.79 2.84 -22.30
CA GLN A 179 8.27 4.16 -21.85
C GLN A 179 7.52 4.67 -20.61
N GLN A 180 6.31 4.14 -20.35
CA GLN A 180 5.54 4.51 -19.17
C GLN A 180 6.34 4.29 -17.89
N CYS A 181 6.45 5.35 -17.09
CA CYS A 181 7.20 5.33 -15.84
C CYS A 181 6.30 5.15 -14.63
N ARG A 182 6.82 4.49 -13.62
CA ARG A 182 6.16 4.34 -12.32
C ARG A 182 7.18 4.54 -11.20
N ASP A 183 6.68 4.95 -10.06
CA ASP A 183 7.45 5.00 -8.82
C ASP A 183 7.33 3.63 -8.13
N PHE A 184 8.46 2.96 -7.93
CA PHE A 184 8.54 1.67 -7.27
C PHE A 184 9.29 1.81 -5.95
N VAL A 185 8.73 1.27 -4.88
CA VAL A 185 9.31 1.31 -3.54
C VAL A 185 9.47 -0.11 -2.99
N TYR A 186 10.63 -0.38 -2.41
CA TYR A 186 10.95 -1.72 -1.91
C TYR A 186 10.21 -2.03 -0.60
N ILE A 187 9.83 -3.29 -0.41
CA ILE A 187 9.00 -3.71 0.71
C ILE A 187 9.62 -3.39 2.08
N GLU A 188 10.93 -3.50 2.25
CA GLU A 188 11.57 -3.19 3.52
C GLU A 188 11.53 -1.70 3.86
N ASP A 189 11.62 -0.82 2.86
CA ASP A 189 11.46 0.62 3.04
C ASP A 189 10.02 0.96 3.48
N ILE A 190 9.02 0.26 2.91
CA ILE A 190 7.63 0.39 3.32
C ILE A 190 7.43 -0.08 4.76
N VAL A 191 7.95 -1.25 5.12
CA VAL A 191 7.86 -1.76 6.50
C VAL A 191 8.50 -0.79 7.47
N GLN A 192 9.67 -0.24 7.15
CA GLN A 192 10.31 0.78 7.97
C GLN A 192 9.44 2.04 8.12
N ALA A 193 8.79 2.50 7.03
CA ALA A 193 7.87 3.64 7.11
C ALA A 193 6.68 3.37 8.04
N PHE A 194 6.07 2.16 7.97
CA PHE A 194 5.01 1.77 8.88
C PHE A 194 5.48 1.69 10.34
N MET A 195 6.66 1.13 10.59
CA MET A 195 7.28 1.11 11.92
C MET A 195 7.43 2.53 12.48
N ILE A 196 7.98 3.42 11.69
CA ILE A 196 8.17 4.83 12.08
C ILE A 196 6.81 5.49 12.34
N ALA A 197 5.85 5.35 11.44
CA ALA A 197 4.50 5.93 11.58
C ALA A 197 3.77 5.40 12.83
N GLY A 198 3.92 4.12 13.15
CA GLY A 198 3.29 3.50 14.31
C GLY A 198 3.95 3.85 15.63
N PHE A 199 5.27 3.83 15.69
CA PHE A 199 5.99 3.94 16.96
C PHE A 199 6.52 5.34 17.29
N LYS A 200 6.76 6.19 16.27
CA LYS A 200 7.28 7.56 16.48
C LYS A 200 6.21 8.65 16.38
N SER A 201 4.98 8.34 15.92
CA SER A 201 3.92 9.35 15.90
C SER A 201 3.44 9.67 17.32
N VAL A 202 3.19 10.96 17.57
CA VAL A 202 2.66 11.43 18.84
C VAL A 202 1.17 11.05 18.97
N ILE A 203 0.70 10.84 20.21
CA ILE A 203 -0.72 10.63 20.48
C ILE A 203 -1.51 11.84 19.95
N GLY A 204 -2.64 11.59 19.28
CA GLY A 204 -3.45 12.64 18.67
C GLY A 204 -3.05 13.00 17.23
N THR A 205 -1.96 12.42 16.69
CA THR A 205 -1.56 12.66 15.29
C THR A 205 -2.69 12.32 14.31
N ARG A 206 -2.93 13.21 13.35
CA ARG A 206 -3.92 13.04 12.26
C ARG A 206 -3.30 13.54 10.96
N GLU A 207 -2.51 12.69 10.32
CA GLU A 207 -1.68 13.09 9.19
C GLU A 207 -1.69 12.08 8.05
N ILE A 208 -1.44 12.61 6.86
CA ILE A 208 -1.31 11.85 5.61
C ILE A 208 0.08 12.10 5.05
N PHE A 209 0.74 11.04 4.60
CA PHE A 209 2.04 11.09 3.98
C PHE A 209 2.13 10.23 2.75
N ASN A 210 2.87 10.71 1.75
CA ASN A 210 3.34 9.87 0.67
C ASN A 210 4.55 9.05 1.13
N VAL A 211 4.56 7.78 0.75
CA VAL A 211 5.71 6.87 0.96
C VAL A 211 6.07 6.25 -0.39
N SER A 212 7.18 6.70 -0.94
CA SER A 212 7.57 6.47 -2.34
C SER A 212 9.08 6.50 -2.48
N SER A 213 9.60 6.03 -3.62
CA SER A 213 11.02 6.18 -3.92
C SER A 213 11.37 7.61 -4.40
N GLY A 214 10.38 8.35 -4.90
CA GLY A 214 10.57 9.65 -5.54
C GLY A 214 11.25 9.55 -6.92
N ARG A 215 11.36 8.36 -7.49
CA ARG A 215 12.01 8.10 -8.78
C ARG A 215 11.01 7.53 -9.78
N MET A 216 11.06 8.02 -10.99
CA MET A 216 10.34 7.45 -12.13
C MET A 216 11.21 6.41 -12.83
N VAL A 217 10.75 5.17 -12.88
CA VAL A 217 11.43 4.08 -13.57
C VAL A 217 10.53 3.55 -14.67
N SER A 218 11.03 3.51 -15.92
CA SER A 218 10.27 2.99 -17.05
C SER A 218 10.23 1.45 -17.05
N LEU A 219 9.17 0.88 -17.62
CA LEU A 219 9.09 -0.58 -17.78
C LEU A 219 10.23 -1.11 -18.65
N LYS A 220 10.67 -0.34 -19.64
CA LYS A 220 11.83 -0.66 -20.48
C LYS A 220 13.13 -0.77 -19.67
N GLN A 221 13.32 0.11 -18.68
CA GLN A 221 14.46 0.02 -17.76
C GLN A 221 14.39 -1.24 -16.89
N ILE A 222 13.21 -1.60 -16.38
CA ILE A 222 13.00 -2.82 -15.57
C ILE A 222 13.31 -4.07 -16.41
N VAL A 223 12.73 -4.16 -17.61
CA VAL A 223 12.98 -5.27 -18.53
C VAL A 223 14.46 -5.40 -18.86
N LYS A 224 15.15 -4.29 -19.13
CA LYS A 224 16.60 -4.27 -19.37
C LYS A 224 17.40 -4.82 -18.16
N GLN A 225 17.01 -4.47 -16.93
CA GLN A 225 17.69 -4.99 -15.74
C GLN A 225 17.42 -6.50 -15.54
N ILE A 226 16.19 -6.95 -15.75
CA ILE A 226 15.86 -8.39 -15.68
C ILE A 226 16.62 -9.17 -16.75
N GLY A 227 16.70 -8.66 -17.98
CA GLY A 227 17.43 -9.28 -19.08
C GLY A 227 18.94 -9.41 -18.84
N LYS A 228 19.54 -8.54 -18.03
CA LYS A 228 20.95 -8.70 -17.60
C LYS A 228 21.15 -9.89 -16.66
N LEU A 229 20.15 -10.17 -15.81
CA LEU A 229 20.20 -11.28 -14.84
C LEU A 229 19.83 -12.62 -15.48
N TYR A 230 18.90 -12.60 -16.43
CA TYR A 230 18.38 -13.78 -17.13
C TYR A 230 18.71 -13.67 -18.61
N LYS A 231 19.89 -14.17 -19.00
CA LYS A 231 20.34 -14.20 -20.40
C LYS A 231 19.34 -15.03 -21.24
N ASN A 232 19.10 -14.60 -22.47
CA ASN A 232 18.17 -15.21 -23.42
C ASN A 232 16.66 -14.98 -23.13
N THR A 233 16.31 -14.07 -22.25
CA THR A 233 14.91 -13.70 -22.03
C THR A 233 14.41 -12.89 -23.24
N LYS A 234 13.37 -13.39 -23.94
CA LYS A 234 12.69 -12.63 -25.01
C LYS A 234 11.84 -11.54 -24.39
N VAL A 235 11.73 -10.41 -25.08
CA VAL A 235 10.86 -9.29 -24.71
C VAL A 235 9.84 -9.11 -25.81
N GLU A 236 8.57 -9.03 -25.45
CA GLU A 236 7.44 -8.81 -26.35
C GLU A 236 6.74 -7.52 -25.94
N PHE A 237 6.67 -6.57 -26.86
CA PHE A 237 5.88 -5.35 -26.72
C PHE A 237 4.55 -5.56 -27.42
N LEU A 238 3.46 -5.49 -26.66
CA LEU A 238 2.11 -5.61 -27.20
C LEU A 238 1.59 -4.22 -27.57
N GLU A 239 1.06 -4.08 -28.78
CA GLU A 239 0.34 -2.87 -29.14
C GLU A 239 -0.81 -2.62 -28.14
N ASN A 240 -0.89 -1.43 -27.63
CA ASN A 240 -1.96 -1.02 -26.73
C ASN A 240 -2.59 0.23 -27.33
N GLU A 241 -3.83 0.11 -27.81
CA GLU A 241 -4.60 1.24 -28.34
C GLU A 241 -4.87 2.31 -27.27
N GLN A 242 -4.81 1.94 -26.01
CA GLN A 242 -4.85 2.86 -24.87
C GLN A 242 -3.43 3.20 -24.46
N ASN A 243 -2.78 4.09 -25.19
CA ASN A 243 -1.51 4.71 -24.79
C ASN A 243 -1.68 5.49 -23.48
N SER A 244 -1.76 4.80 -22.38
CA SER A 244 -1.64 5.44 -21.08
C SER A 244 -0.15 5.72 -20.81
N GLU A 245 0.38 6.75 -21.44
CA GLU A 245 1.70 7.35 -21.13
C GLU A 245 1.74 7.97 -19.72
N ILE A 246 0.87 7.51 -18.86
CA ILE A 246 0.76 8.04 -17.49
C ILE A 246 2.05 7.73 -16.75
N SER A 247 2.80 8.77 -16.47
CA SER A 247 4.02 8.69 -15.68
C SER A 247 3.89 9.58 -14.46
N TYR A 248 4.16 9.02 -13.29
CA TYR A 248 4.12 9.78 -12.04
C TYR A 248 5.09 9.22 -11.01
N CYS A 249 5.53 10.09 -10.11
CA CYS A 249 6.13 9.72 -8.83
C CYS A 249 5.56 10.60 -7.71
N CYS A 250 5.72 10.17 -6.48
CA CYS A 250 5.25 10.93 -5.33
C CYS A 250 6.43 11.57 -4.59
N ASP A 251 6.18 12.75 -4.02
CA ASP A 251 7.14 13.46 -3.16
C ASP A 251 6.99 12.92 -1.73
N PHE A 252 8.03 12.27 -1.22
CA PHE A 252 8.08 11.76 0.16
C PHE A 252 8.70 12.76 1.16
N SER A 253 9.03 13.96 0.73
CA SER A 253 9.81 14.94 1.52
C SER A 253 9.12 15.33 2.83
N ARG A 254 7.78 15.33 2.87
CA ARG A 254 7.03 15.62 4.10
C ARG A 254 7.27 14.56 5.17
N PHE A 255 7.22 13.27 4.81
CA PHE A 255 7.50 12.16 5.72
C PHE A 255 8.97 12.14 6.14
N SER A 256 9.87 12.39 5.17
CA SER A 256 11.31 12.50 5.42
C SER A 256 11.64 13.62 6.41
N LYS A 257 11.11 14.82 6.22
CA LYS A 257 11.33 15.97 7.11
C LYS A 257 10.84 15.70 8.54
N LYS A 258 9.69 15.06 8.68
CA LYS A 258 9.10 14.79 10.00
C LYS A 258 9.81 13.69 10.77
N TYR A 259 10.20 12.61 10.07
CA TYR A 259 10.63 11.37 10.72
C TYR A 259 12.04 10.92 10.36
N GLY A 260 12.74 11.62 9.45
CA GLY A 260 14.08 11.24 8.99
C GLY A 260 14.11 10.03 8.07
N TRP A 261 12.94 9.56 7.58
CA TRP A 261 12.84 8.40 6.71
C TRP A 261 13.24 8.75 5.27
N ARG A 262 13.97 7.83 4.64
CA ARG A 262 14.29 7.86 3.20
C ARG A 262 14.28 6.44 2.63
N PRO A 263 13.83 6.24 1.39
CA PRO A 263 13.99 4.96 0.72
C PRO A 263 15.48 4.66 0.53
N ARG A 264 15.86 3.39 0.72
CA ARG A 264 17.26 2.92 0.63
C ARG A 264 17.54 2.19 -0.68
N VAL A 265 16.50 1.64 -1.29
CA VAL A 265 16.57 0.84 -2.52
C VAL A 265 15.97 1.59 -3.71
#